data_1e309016bfd6f6f13fd357415d29a3d2
#
_entry.id   1e309016bfd6f6f13fd357415d29a3d2
#
_cell.length_a   1.000
_cell.length_b   1.000
_cell.length_c   1.000
_cell.angle_alpha   90.00
_cell.angle_beta   90.00
_cell.angle_gamma   90.00
#
_symmetry.space_group_name_H-M   'P 1'
#
loop_
_entity.id
_entity.type
_entity.pdbx_description
1 polymer ?
#
loop_
_entity_poly.entity_id
_entity_poly.type
_entity_poly.pdbx_seq_one_letter_code
_entity_poly.pdbx_strand_id
1 'polypeptide(L)'
;MTRIFCIANQKGGVGKTTTTVNLAAGLAKIGQRVLVIDLDPQGNATMGSGVDKRALKLSVYDVLLESSTIAEARQRSEKVGYDVLGANRELAGAEVELVELERRDKRLKAAIAAVADDYDFVLVDCPPSLSLLTLNGLCSAHGVIVPMQCEYFALEGLSDLVNTIKQVHANLNPDLQIIGLLRVMFDPRITLQQQVSEQLKAHFGDKVFNTVIPRNVRLAEAPSYGLPGVVFDPASRGAQSFVEFAAEMVQRIKAA
;
A
#
# COMPACT_ATOMS: atom_id res chain seq x y z
N MET A 1 -10.15 -6.26 -15.57
CA MET A 1 -10.79 -5.79 -14.31
C MET A 1 -9.71 -5.34 -13.35
N THR A 2 -9.76 -4.10 -12.92
CA THR A 2 -8.78 -3.46 -12.04
C THR A 2 -8.74 -4.12 -10.67
N ARG A 3 -7.57 -4.36 -10.13
CA ARG A 3 -7.37 -4.89 -8.78
C ARG A 3 -6.92 -3.76 -7.84
N ILE A 4 -7.63 -3.58 -6.74
CA ILE A 4 -7.39 -2.52 -5.76
C ILE A 4 -6.91 -3.17 -4.46
N PHE A 5 -5.72 -2.79 -4.00
CA PHE A 5 -5.13 -3.33 -2.78
C PHE A 5 -4.69 -2.22 -1.83
N CYS A 6 -5.07 -2.35 -0.56
CA CYS A 6 -4.51 -1.55 0.51
C CYS A 6 -3.24 -2.19 1.06
N ILE A 7 -2.23 -1.37 1.30
CA ILE A 7 -1.05 -1.75 2.06
C ILE A 7 -1.22 -1.17 3.47
N ALA A 8 -1.59 -2.03 4.42
CA ALA A 8 -2.00 -1.60 5.76
C ALA A 8 -1.32 -2.40 6.86
N ASN A 9 -0.96 -1.71 7.92
CA ASN A 9 -0.56 -2.27 9.23
C ASN A 9 -0.63 -1.14 10.25
N GLN A 10 -1.15 -1.43 11.44
CA GLN A 10 -1.28 -0.45 12.54
C GLN A 10 0.08 -0.07 13.15
N LYS A 11 1.08 -0.94 13.02
CA LYS A 11 2.42 -0.67 13.49
C LYS A 11 3.15 0.30 12.55
N GLY A 12 3.71 1.38 13.11
CA GLY A 12 4.59 2.28 12.38
C GLY A 12 5.93 1.62 12.03
N GLY A 13 6.56 2.07 10.94
CA GLY A 13 7.91 1.62 10.56
C GLY A 13 8.03 0.20 10.01
N VAL A 14 6.93 -0.51 9.75
CA VAL A 14 6.94 -1.87 9.19
C VAL A 14 7.05 -1.91 7.65
N GLY A 15 7.40 -0.80 7.02
CA GLY A 15 7.64 -0.77 5.58
C GLY A 15 6.39 -0.73 4.69
N LYS A 16 5.26 -0.19 5.16
CA LYS A 16 4.04 0.02 4.33
C LYS A 16 4.37 0.81 3.07
N THR A 17 4.80 2.04 3.23
CA THR A 17 5.14 2.94 2.13
C THR A 17 6.24 2.36 1.23
N THR A 18 7.29 1.78 1.82
CA THR A 18 8.34 1.10 1.04
C THR A 18 7.76 -0.04 0.20
N THR A 19 6.82 -0.81 0.77
CA THR A 19 6.14 -1.89 0.04
C THR A 19 5.28 -1.32 -1.08
N THR A 20 4.49 -0.27 -0.81
CA THR A 20 3.61 0.35 -1.81
C THR A 20 4.38 0.84 -3.03
N VAL A 21 5.40 1.68 -2.83
CA VAL A 21 6.13 2.29 -3.96
C VAL A 21 6.98 1.28 -4.72
N ASN A 22 7.57 0.29 -4.03
CA ASN A 22 8.39 -0.72 -4.69
C ASN A 22 7.55 -1.80 -5.39
N LEU A 23 6.39 -2.20 -4.83
CA LEU A 23 5.44 -3.06 -5.52
C LEU A 23 4.90 -2.38 -6.77
N ALA A 24 4.55 -1.09 -6.69
CA ALA A 24 4.11 -0.31 -7.84
C ALA A 24 5.16 -0.28 -8.95
N ALA A 25 6.42 0.02 -8.60
CA ALA A 25 7.53 0.01 -9.55
C ALA A 25 7.81 -1.39 -10.13
N GLY A 26 7.70 -2.43 -9.31
CA GLY A 26 7.83 -3.82 -9.76
C GLY A 26 6.74 -4.22 -10.74
N LEU A 27 5.48 -3.88 -10.45
CA LEU A 27 4.33 -4.12 -11.34
C LEU A 27 4.47 -3.35 -12.65
N ALA A 28 4.85 -2.07 -12.60
CA ALA A 28 5.08 -1.26 -13.80
C ALA A 28 6.21 -1.86 -14.67
N LYS A 29 7.30 -2.34 -14.05
CA LYS A 29 8.42 -2.99 -14.74
C LYS A 29 8.02 -4.25 -15.50
N ILE A 30 7.00 -4.97 -15.03
CA ILE A 30 6.44 -6.15 -15.71
C ILE A 30 5.23 -5.82 -16.58
N GLY A 31 5.05 -4.54 -16.96
CA GLY A 31 4.09 -4.07 -17.94
C GLY A 31 2.68 -3.82 -17.43
N GLN A 32 2.47 -3.71 -16.12
CA GLN A 32 1.16 -3.39 -15.56
C GLN A 32 0.95 -1.87 -15.46
N ARG A 33 -0.27 -1.40 -15.72
CA ARG A 33 -0.68 -0.01 -15.49
C ARG A 33 -1.05 0.16 -14.03
N VAL A 34 -0.36 1.05 -13.31
CA VAL A 34 -0.49 1.17 -11.85
C VAL A 34 -0.81 2.60 -11.45
N LEU A 35 -1.75 2.76 -10.51
CA LEU A 35 -1.99 3.97 -9.76
C LEU A 35 -1.61 3.73 -8.30
N VAL A 36 -0.78 4.59 -7.73
CA VAL A 36 -0.53 4.69 -6.29
C VAL A 36 -1.38 5.81 -5.72
N ILE A 37 -2.11 5.52 -4.65
CA ILE A 37 -2.87 6.50 -3.88
C ILE A 37 -2.24 6.59 -2.48
N ASP A 38 -1.77 7.77 -2.14
CA ASP A 38 -1.21 8.05 -0.81
C ASP A 38 -2.32 8.54 0.13
N LEU A 39 -2.63 7.80 1.18
CA LEU A 39 -3.60 8.18 2.21
C LEU A 39 -2.94 8.61 3.53
N ASP A 40 -1.62 8.75 3.54
CA ASP A 40 -0.91 9.25 4.72
C ASP A 40 -0.68 10.77 4.59
N PRO A 41 -1.14 11.61 5.53
CA PRO A 41 -0.87 13.05 5.53
C PRO A 41 0.62 13.40 5.52
N GLN A 42 1.49 12.45 5.89
CA GLN A 42 2.93 12.63 5.77
C GLN A 42 3.41 12.67 4.30
N GLY A 43 2.64 12.14 3.33
CA GLY A 43 2.97 12.19 1.92
C GLY A 43 4.27 11.46 1.57
N ASN A 44 4.54 10.34 2.25
CA ASN A 44 5.79 9.61 2.05
C ASN A 44 5.77 8.75 0.78
N ALA A 45 4.63 8.16 0.41
CA ALA A 45 4.48 7.46 -0.86
C ALA A 45 4.58 8.43 -2.04
N THR A 46 4.03 9.64 -1.88
CA THR A 46 4.13 10.74 -2.84
C THR A 46 5.59 11.09 -3.12
N MET A 47 6.35 11.42 -2.08
CA MET A 47 7.78 11.76 -2.21
C MET A 47 8.60 10.58 -2.74
N GLY A 48 8.35 9.37 -2.22
CA GLY A 48 9.05 8.14 -2.66
C GLY A 48 8.73 7.71 -4.10
N SER A 49 7.73 8.33 -4.71
CA SER A 49 7.36 8.17 -6.12
C SER A 49 7.83 9.30 -7.02
N GLY A 50 8.67 10.21 -6.53
CA GLY A 50 9.25 11.31 -7.29
C GLY A 50 8.31 12.51 -7.50
N VAL A 51 7.23 12.61 -6.75
CA VAL A 51 6.29 13.74 -6.76
C VAL A 51 6.56 14.62 -5.54
N ASP A 52 6.81 15.91 -5.77
CA ASP A 52 6.99 16.86 -4.67
C ASP A 52 5.64 17.21 -4.04
N LYS A 53 5.39 16.70 -2.83
CA LYS A 53 4.16 16.93 -2.08
C LYS A 53 3.91 18.40 -1.74
N ARG A 54 4.95 19.26 -1.78
CA ARG A 54 4.84 20.71 -1.51
C ARG A 54 4.36 21.47 -2.75
N ALA A 55 4.53 20.90 -3.93
CA ALA A 55 4.13 21.48 -5.20
C ALA A 55 2.76 20.97 -5.71
N LEU A 56 2.10 20.08 -4.96
CA LEU A 56 0.78 19.59 -5.31
C LEU A 56 -0.24 20.74 -5.35
N LYS A 57 -0.91 20.90 -6.50
CA LYS A 57 -2.04 21.83 -6.65
C LYS A 57 -3.35 21.16 -6.27
N LEU A 58 -3.46 19.87 -6.56
CA LEU A 58 -4.57 18.98 -6.21
C LEU A 58 -3.98 17.71 -5.61
N SER A 59 -4.67 17.14 -4.65
CA SER A 59 -4.22 15.97 -3.91
C SER A 59 -5.38 15.00 -3.63
N VAL A 60 -5.12 13.92 -2.94
CA VAL A 60 -6.17 13.00 -2.48
C VAL A 60 -7.16 13.69 -1.52
N TYR A 61 -6.77 14.77 -0.84
CA TYR A 61 -7.67 15.61 -0.04
C TYR A 61 -8.81 16.16 -0.89
N ASP A 62 -8.50 16.78 -2.03
CA ASP A 62 -9.49 17.35 -2.93
C ASP A 62 -10.42 16.28 -3.50
N VAL A 63 -9.90 15.11 -3.79
CA VAL A 63 -10.67 13.97 -4.30
C VAL A 63 -11.64 13.43 -3.24
N LEU A 64 -11.20 13.29 -1.98
CA LEU A 64 -12.06 12.82 -0.89
C LEU A 64 -13.18 13.81 -0.54
N LEU A 65 -12.94 15.11 -0.72
CA LEU A 65 -13.95 16.15 -0.54
C LEU A 65 -14.80 16.41 -1.80
N GLU A 66 -14.56 15.65 -2.89
CA GLU A 66 -15.26 15.79 -4.18
C GLU A 66 -15.10 17.18 -4.84
N SER A 67 -14.06 17.93 -4.47
CA SER A 67 -13.68 19.19 -5.12
C SER A 67 -12.84 18.98 -6.38
N SER A 68 -12.30 17.76 -6.58
CA SER A 68 -11.58 17.35 -7.80
C SER A 68 -11.75 15.85 -8.06
N THR A 69 -11.37 15.42 -9.25
CA THR A 69 -11.36 14.01 -9.67
C THR A 69 -9.96 13.42 -9.60
N ILE A 70 -9.85 12.07 -9.56
CA ILE A 70 -8.54 11.41 -9.67
C ILE A 70 -7.88 11.74 -11.02
N ALA A 71 -8.65 11.84 -12.10
CA ALA A 71 -8.11 12.17 -13.42
C ALA A 71 -7.41 13.53 -13.47
N GLU A 72 -7.92 14.51 -12.71
CA GLU A 72 -7.34 15.87 -12.60
C GLU A 72 -6.18 15.93 -11.61
N ALA A 73 -6.25 15.20 -10.50
CA ALA A 73 -5.29 15.29 -9.40
C ALA A 73 -4.09 14.33 -9.54
N ARG A 74 -4.24 13.23 -10.31
CA ARG A 74 -3.14 12.28 -10.53
C ARG A 74 -1.99 12.90 -11.30
N GLN A 75 -0.78 12.50 -10.95
CA GLN A 75 0.43 12.91 -11.65
C GLN A 75 1.14 11.70 -12.23
N ARG A 76 1.55 11.78 -13.50
CA ARG A 76 2.43 10.79 -14.12
C ARG A 76 3.85 10.99 -13.63
N SER A 77 4.43 10.00 -13.00
CA SER A 77 5.84 10.01 -12.63
C SER A 77 6.64 9.18 -13.65
N GLU A 78 7.22 9.87 -14.64
CA GLU A 78 7.99 9.23 -15.72
C GLU A 78 9.16 8.39 -15.20
N LYS A 79 9.79 8.84 -14.11
CA LYS A 79 10.95 8.15 -13.53
C LYS A 79 10.60 6.78 -12.95
N VAL A 80 9.39 6.61 -12.45
CA VAL A 80 8.98 5.37 -11.77
C VAL A 80 8.01 4.51 -12.59
N GLY A 81 7.44 5.08 -13.68
CA GLY A 81 6.63 4.36 -14.65
C GLY A 81 5.17 4.11 -14.23
N TYR A 82 4.66 4.79 -13.20
CA TYR A 82 3.27 4.69 -12.75
C TYR A 82 2.70 6.06 -12.38
N ASP A 83 1.37 6.13 -12.19
CA ASP A 83 0.67 7.34 -11.79
C ASP A 83 0.53 7.41 -10.26
N VAL A 84 0.49 8.64 -9.74
CA VAL A 84 0.40 8.93 -8.30
C VAL A 84 -0.72 9.92 -8.02
N LEU A 85 -1.66 9.55 -7.18
CA LEU A 85 -2.54 10.47 -6.48
C LEU A 85 -1.88 10.81 -5.15
N GLY A 86 -1.25 11.97 -5.09
CA GLY A 86 -0.41 12.37 -3.98
C GLY A 86 -1.17 12.89 -2.77
N ALA A 87 -0.50 12.88 -1.62
CA ALA A 87 -0.94 13.49 -0.37
C ALA A 87 0.03 14.54 0.13
N ASN A 88 -0.49 15.47 0.89
CA ASN A 88 0.24 16.46 1.66
C ASN A 88 -0.41 16.65 3.04
N ARG A 89 0.08 17.61 3.84
CA ARG A 89 -0.40 17.85 5.21
C ARG A 89 -1.88 18.25 5.29
N GLU A 90 -2.46 18.81 4.22
CA GLU A 90 -3.86 19.20 4.16
C GLU A 90 -4.79 18.00 4.35
N LEU A 91 -4.33 16.81 3.96
CA LEU A 91 -5.08 15.57 4.13
C LEU A 91 -5.45 15.29 5.61
N ALA A 92 -4.70 15.80 6.58
CA ALA A 92 -5.09 15.69 7.98
C ALA A 92 -6.42 16.43 8.28
N GLY A 93 -6.73 17.50 7.55
CA GLY A 93 -8.01 18.21 7.64
C GLY A 93 -9.19 17.38 7.14
N ALA A 94 -8.97 16.52 6.15
CA ALA A 94 -10.01 15.66 5.61
C ALA A 94 -10.63 14.73 6.68
N GLU A 95 -9.87 14.30 7.68
CA GLU A 95 -10.42 13.45 8.76
C GLU A 95 -11.52 14.17 9.57
N VAL A 96 -11.41 15.47 9.73
CA VAL A 96 -12.41 16.29 10.43
C VAL A 96 -13.60 16.57 9.51
N GLU A 97 -13.33 16.99 8.29
CA GLU A 97 -14.37 17.38 7.33
C GLU A 97 -15.21 16.21 6.86
N LEU A 98 -14.60 15.04 6.64
CA LEU A 98 -15.31 13.82 6.26
C LEU A 98 -16.37 13.38 7.30
N VAL A 99 -16.21 13.72 8.58
CA VAL A 99 -17.14 13.29 9.65
C VAL A 99 -18.57 13.75 9.35
N GLU A 100 -18.73 14.97 8.84
CA GLU A 100 -20.02 15.60 8.55
C GLU A 100 -20.58 15.22 7.16
N LEU A 101 -19.84 14.48 6.35
CA LEU A 101 -20.22 14.19 4.98
C LEU A 101 -20.93 12.83 4.84
N GLU A 102 -21.89 12.77 3.93
CA GLU A 102 -22.53 11.51 3.55
C GLU A 102 -21.53 10.58 2.84
N ARG A 103 -21.70 9.27 3.01
CA ARG A 103 -20.87 8.22 2.42
C ARG A 103 -19.38 8.43 2.68
N ARG A 104 -19.05 9.01 3.81
CA ARG A 104 -17.69 9.39 4.21
C ARG A 104 -16.64 8.27 4.15
N ASP A 105 -17.08 7.02 4.22
CA ASP A 105 -16.27 5.80 4.14
C ASP A 105 -16.13 5.25 2.70
N LYS A 106 -16.89 5.75 1.72
CA LYS A 106 -16.95 5.24 0.34
C LYS A 106 -16.53 6.25 -0.73
N ARG A 107 -16.05 7.41 -0.34
CA ARG A 107 -15.67 8.48 -1.27
C ARG A 107 -14.53 8.08 -2.17
N LEU A 108 -13.49 7.47 -1.60
CA LEU A 108 -12.38 6.95 -2.40
C LEU A 108 -12.84 5.83 -3.36
N LYS A 109 -13.74 4.95 -2.92
CA LYS A 109 -14.32 3.89 -3.78
C LYS A 109 -15.01 4.47 -5.01
N ALA A 110 -15.82 5.50 -4.80
CA ALA A 110 -16.53 6.19 -5.90
C ALA A 110 -15.55 6.88 -6.86
N ALA A 111 -14.52 7.55 -6.32
CA ALA A 111 -13.50 8.21 -7.13
C ALA A 111 -12.66 7.23 -7.96
N ILE A 112 -12.25 6.09 -7.39
CA ILE A 112 -11.49 5.06 -8.12
C ILE A 112 -12.33 4.46 -9.25
N ALA A 113 -13.62 4.25 -9.05
CA ALA A 113 -14.51 3.67 -10.06
C ALA A 113 -14.51 4.47 -11.37
N ALA A 114 -14.34 5.79 -11.31
CA ALA A 114 -14.33 6.67 -12.48
C ALA A 114 -13.06 6.51 -13.36
N VAL A 115 -11.97 5.96 -12.83
CA VAL A 115 -10.69 5.78 -13.54
C VAL A 115 -10.25 4.32 -13.58
N ALA A 116 -11.10 3.39 -13.15
CA ALA A 116 -10.74 2.00 -12.99
C ALA A 116 -10.18 1.37 -14.30
N ASP A 117 -10.78 1.67 -15.44
CA ASP A 117 -10.38 1.10 -16.73
C ASP A 117 -8.99 1.56 -17.22
N ASP A 118 -8.44 2.62 -16.62
CA ASP A 118 -7.10 3.12 -16.94
C ASP A 118 -5.99 2.24 -16.34
N TYR A 119 -6.30 1.42 -15.32
CA TYR A 119 -5.31 0.70 -14.51
C TYR A 119 -5.58 -0.80 -14.40
N ASP A 120 -4.51 -1.56 -14.30
CA ASP A 120 -4.57 -2.98 -13.95
C ASP A 120 -4.52 -3.14 -12.41
N PHE A 121 -3.79 -2.24 -11.75
CA PHE A 121 -3.63 -2.19 -10.29
C PHE A 121 -3.80 -0.79 -9.72
N VAL A 122 -4.49 -0.70 -8.59
CA VAL A 122 -4.51 0.48 -7.70
C VAL A 122 -3.96 0.05 -6.36
N LEU A 123 -2.89 0.71 -5.90
CA LEU A 123 -2.26 0.45 -4.61
C LEU A 123 -2.50 1.66 -3.69
N VAL A 124 -3.07 1.39 -2.52
CA VAL A 124 -3.42 2.43 -1.53
C VAL A 124 -2.47 2.31 -0.34
N ASP A 125 -1.62 3.32 -0.14
CA ASP A 125 -0.74 3.41 1.03
C ASP A 125 -1.52 3.97 2.22
N CYS A 126 -1.76 3.14 3.24
CA CYS A 126 -2.56 3.52 4.40
C CYS A 126 -1.69 4.06 5.55
N PRO A 127 -2.16 5.08 6.29
CA PRO A 127 -1.50 5.53 7.51
C PRO A 127 -1.53 4.43 8.58
N PRO A 128 -0.74 4.54 9.66
CA PRO A 128 -0.73 3.55 10.72
C PRO A 128 -1.97 3.60 11.62
N SER A 129 -2.75 4.68 11.57
CA SER A 129 -3.96 4.87 12.36
C SER A 129 -5.17 4.20 11.71
N LEU A 130 -6.12 3.73 12.52
CA LEU A 130 -7.46 3.33 12.08
C LEU A 130 -8.37 4.56 12.05
N SER A 131 -8.17 5.40 11.07
CA SER A 131 -8.95 6.63 10.86
C SER A 131 -9.92 6.49 9.69
N LEU A 132 -10.70 7.56 9.41
CA LEU A 132 -11.56 7.62 8.21
C LEU A 132 -10.77 7.48 6.91
N LEU A 133 -9.51 7.91 6.88
CA LEU A 133 -8.64 7.71 5.72
C LEU A 133 -8.37 6.23 5.48
N THR A 134 -7.93 5.50 6.50
CA THR A 134 -7.73 4.04 6.41
C THR A 134 -9.04 3.33 6.05
N LEU A 135 -10.16 3.77 6.61
CA LEU A 135 -11.47 3.19 6.32
C LEU A 135 -11.85 3.40 4.84
N ASN A 136 -11.61 4.59 4.26
CA ASN A 136 -11.78 4.84 2.82
C ASN A 136 -10.94 3.89 1.97
N GLY A 137 -9.69 3.66 2.35
CA GLY A 137 -8.83 2.68 1.69
C GLY A 137 -9.45 1.27 1.72
N LEU A 138 -9.79 0.77 2.91
CA LEU A 138 -10.35 -0.57 3.10
C LEU A 138 -11.70 -0.76 2.41
N CYS A 139 -12.56 0.27 2.42
CA CYS A 139 -13.86 0.23 1.73
C CYS A 139 -13.74 0.24 0.20
N SER A 140 -12.65 0.74 -0.34
CA SER A 140 -12.39 0.77 -1.78
C SER A 140 -11.69 -0.50 -2.30
N ALA A 141 -11.03 -1.26 -1.44
CA ALA A 141 -10.13 -2.33 -1.82
C ALA A 141 -10.83 -3.69 -2.00
N HIS A 142 -10.30 -4.51 -2.91
CA HIS A 142 -10.59 -5.94 -3.00
C HIS A 142 -9.75 -6.75 -1.99
N GLY A 143 -8.64 -6.18 -1.54
CA GLY A 143 -7.81 -6.88 -0.58
C GLY A 143 -6.77 -6.04 0.14
N VAL A 144 -6.24 -6.63 1.20
CA VAL A 144 -5.21 -6.04 2.04
C VAL A 144 -3.93 -6.86 1.95
N ILE A 145 -2.83 -6.19 1.65
CA ILE A 145 -1.47 -6.70 1.77
C ILE A 145 -0.93 -6.17 3.10
N VAL A 146 -0.43 -7.06 3.95
CA VAL A 146 0.07 -6.71 5.27
C VAL A 146 1.59 -6.90 5.34
N PRO A 147 2.38 -5.84 5.12
CA PRO A 147 3.81 -5.91 5.38
C PRO A 147 4.05 -5.96 6.89
N MET A 148 4.93 -6.86 7.33
CA MET A 148 5.24 -7.04 8.73
C MET A 148 6.67 -7.49 8.96
N GLN A 149 7.26 -7.06 10.07
CA GLN A 149 8.54 -7.58 10.55
C GLN A 149 8.29 -8.81 11.42
N CYS A 150 9.17 -9.81 11.31
CA CYS A 150 9.10 -11.00 12.15
C CYS A 150 9.72 -10.70 13.54
N GLU A 151 8.97 -10.00 14.38
CA GLU A 151 9.34 -9.60 15.74
C GLU A 151 8.39 -10.21 16.77
N TYR A 152 8.75 -10.20 18.04
CA TYR A 152 8.02 -10.87 19.11
C TYR A 152 6.52 -10.48 19.19
N PHE A 153 6.21 -9.19 19.10
CA PHE A 153 4.82 -8.69 19.14
C PHE A 153 4.11 -8.66 17.79
N ALA A 154 4.69 -9.28 16.75
CA ALA A 154 4.13 -9.21 15.40
C ALA A 154 2.76 -9.89 15.29
N LEU A 155 2.57 -11.01 15.99
CA LEU A 155 1.31 -11.78 15.97
C LEU A 155 0.18 -11.07 16.72
N GLU A 156 0.49 -10.37 17.82
CA GLU A 156 -0.48 -9.61 18.61
C GLU A 156 -1.04 -8.43 17.77
N GLY A 157 -0.16 -7.58 17.22
CA GLY A 157 -0.58 -6.46 16.37
C GLY A 157 -1.29 -6.91 15.08
N LEU A 158 -0.99 -8.11 14.58
CA LEU A 158 -1.69 -8.69 13.44
C LEU A 158 -3.14 -9.08 13.79
N SER A 159 -3.39 -9.58 15.00
CA SER A 159 -4.73 -9.97 15.46
C SER A 159 -5.70 -8.78 15.44
N ASP A 160 -5.26 -7.61 15.91
CA ASP A 160 -6.09 -6.39 15.93
C ASP A 160 -6.42 -5.93 14.49
N LEU A 161 -5.44 -5.96 13.59
CA LEU A 161 -5.67 -5.63 12.19
C LEU A 161 -6.63 -6.62 11.52
N VAL A 162 -6.46 -7.92 11.76
CA VAL A 162 -7.36 -8.97 11.23
C VAL A 162 -8.79 -8.76 11.71
N ASN A 163 -8.98 -8.43 13.00
CA ASN A 163 -10.30 -8.14 13.55
C ASN A 163 -10.93 -6.91 12.89
N THR A 164 -10.15 -5.86 12.68
CA THR A 164 -10.62 -4.66 11.95
C THR A 164 -11.04 -5.00 10.53
N ILE A 165 -10.22 -5.75 9.79
CA ILE A 165 -10.55 -6.17 8.42
C ILE A 165 -11.83 -7.01 8.39
N LYS A 166 -12.02 -7.92 9.34
CA LYS A 166 -13.26 -8.70 9.48
C LYS A 166 -14.48 -7.82 9.73
N GLN A 167 -14.37 -6.79 10.56
CA GLN A 167 -15.47 -5.83 10.80
C GLN A 167 -15.81 -5.04 9.55
N VAL A 168 -14.80 -4.56 8.81
CA VAL A 168 -15.01 -3.86 7.54
C VAL A 168 -15.64 -4.79 6.50
N HIS A 169 -15.14 -6.02 6.39
CA HIS A 169 -15.73 -7.04 5.50
C HIS A 169 -17.22 -7.29 5.81
N ALA A 170 -17.53 -7.48 7.09
CA ALA A 170 -18.89 -7.82 7.52
C ALA A 170 -19.91 -6.68 7.34
N ASN A 171 -19.47 -5.40 7.52
CA ASN A 171 -20.39 -4.27 7.65
C ASN A 171 -20.33 -3.26 6.50
N LEU A 172 -19.17 -3.13 5.82
CA LEU A 172 -18.93 -2.02 4.89
C LEU A 172 -18.50 -2.47 3.50
N ASN A 173 -17.65 -3.49 3.39
CA ASN A 173 -17.09 -3.96 2.12
C ASN A 173 -16.96 -5.49 2.11
N PRO A 174 -17.99 -6.24 1.68
CA PRO A 174 -18.00 -7.71 1.68
C PRO A 174 -16.96 -8.33 0.72
N ASP A 175 -16.39 -7.56 -0.20
CA ASP A 175 -15.36 -8.03 -1.14
C ASP A 175 -13.96 -8.00 -0.53
N LEU A 176 -13.79 -7.32 0.62
CA LEU A 176 -12.48 -7.13 1.24
C LEU A 176 -11.91 -8.43 1.81
N GLN A 177 -10.72 -8.80 1.40
CA GLN A 177 -10.01 -9.99 1.88
C GLN A 177 -8.57 -9.68 2.28
N ILE A 178 -7.99 -10.50 3.16
CA ILE A 178 -6.53 -10.49 3.35
C ILE A 178 -5.91 -11.27 2.19
N ILE A 179 -5.19 -10.58 1.32
CA ILE A 179 -4.48 -11.19 0.18
C ILE A 179 -3.23 -11.90 0.68
N GLY A 180 -2.52 -11.29 1.60
CA GLY A 180 -1.40 -11.98 2.22
C GLY A 180 -0.55 -11.11 3.13
N LEU A 181 0.32 -11.81 3.87
CA LEU A 181 1.30 -11.28 4.81
C LEU A 181 2.67 -11.27 4.14
N LEU A 182 3.29 -10.09 4.02
CA LEU A 182 4.62 -9.92 3.45
C LEU A 182 5.64 -9.72 4.56
N ARG A 183 6.57 -10.66 4.69
CA ARG A 183 7.69 -10.55 5.64
C ARG A 183 8.71 -9.57 5.09
N VAL A 184 8.92 -8.45 5.81
CA VAL A 184 9.84 -7.39 5.40
C VAL A 184 10.97 -7.21 6.41
N MET A 185 12.10 -6.65 5.96
CA MET A 185 13.32 -6.47 6.76
C MET A 185 13.76 -7.79 7.41
N PHE A 186 13.55 -8.88 6.71
CA PHE A 186 13.80 -10.23 7.20
C PHE A 186 15.29 -10.60 7.06
N ASP A 187 15.87 -11.12 8.15
CA ASP A 187 17.20 -11.70 8.16
C ASP A 187 17.12 -13.17 8.59
N PRO A 188 17.37 -14.13 7.68
CA PRO A 188 17.26 -15.55 8.00
C PRO A 188 18.33 -16.04 9.01
N ARG A 189 19.30 -15.22 9.38
CA ARG A 189 20.30 -15.56 10.40
C ARG A 189 19.79 -15.33 11.83
N ILE A 190 18.69 -14.59 11.99
CA ILE A 190 18.08 -14.26 13.29
C ILE A 190 17.05 -15.32 13.65
N THR A 191 17.36 -16.17 14.65
CA THR A 191 16.52 -17.29 15.09
C THR A 191 15.09 -16.85 15.44
N LEU A 192 14.92 -15.73 16.14
CA LEU A 192 13.59 -15.21 16.47
C LEU A 192 12.76 -14.93 15.20
N GLN A 193 13.37 -14.33 14.18
CA GLN A 193 12.66 -14.04 12.93
C GLN A 193 12.26 -15.32 12.19
N GLN A 194 13.08 -16.34 12.21
CA GLN A 194 12.75 -17.66 11.67
C GLN A 194 11.54 -18.27 12.40
N GLN A 195 11.59 -18.30 13.75
CA GLN A 195 10.50 -18.86 14.57
C GLN A 195 9.17 -18.12 14.33
N VAL A 196 9.18 -16.79 14.32
CA VAL A 196 7.96 -16.00 14.01
C VAL A 196 7.49 -16.27 12.58
N SER A 197 8.38 -16.37 11.60
CA SER A 197 8.05 -16.71 10.21
C SER A 197 7.39 -18.07 10.09
N GLU A 198 7.87 -19.09 10.83
CA GLU A 198 7.27 -20.42 10.86
C GLU A 198 5.88 -20.41 11.51
N GLN A 199 5.71 -19.68 12.61
CA GLN A 199 4.41 -19.49 13.25
C GLN A 199 3.40 -18.80 12.32
N LEU A 200 3.82 -17.78 11.57
CA LEU A 200 2.98 -17.12 10.57
C LEU A 200 2.52 -18.13 9.50
N LYS A 201 3.44 -18.93 8.96
CA LYS A 201 3.11 -19.96 7.97
C LYS A 201 2.17 -21.01 8.53
N ALA A 202 2.39 -21.45 9.78
CA ALA A 202 1.53 -22.44 10.43
C ALA A 202 0.10 -21.94 10.64
N HIS A 203 -0.09 -20.64 10.96
CA HIS A 203 -1.41 -20.07 11.25
C HIS A 203 -2.15 -19.55 10.01
N PHE A 204 -1.42 -18.98 9.04
CA PHE A 204 -2.00 -18.29 7.88
C PHE A 204 -1.79 -19.04 6.55
N GLY A 205 -0.98 -20.11 6.55
CA GLY A 205 -0.79 -20.97 5.38
C GLY A 205 -0.47 -20.18 4.11
N ASP A 206 -1.28 -20.39 3.09
CA ASP A 206 -1.13 -19.76 1.77
C ASP A 206 -1.31 -18.23 1.77
N LYS A 207 -1.84 -17.66 2.86
CA LYS A 207 -1.88 -16.21 3.03
C LYS A 207 -0.51 -15.59 3.34
N VAL A 208 0.52 -16.37 3.64
CA VAL A 208 1.90 -15.86 3.75
C VAL A 208 2.54 -15.90 2.37
N PHE A 209 3.02 -14.74 1.89
CA PHE A 209 3.73 -14.71 0.62
C PHE A 209 5.02 -15.52 0.69
N ASN A 210 5.37 -16.21 -0.42
CA ASN A 210 6.62 -16.92 -0.52
C ASN A 210 7.80 -15.96 -0.52
N THR A 211 7.66 -14.88 -1.26
CA THR A 211 8.64 -13.79 -1.31
C THR A 211 8.88 -13.18 0.06
N VAL A 212 10.12 -12.87 0.34
CA VAL A 212 10.59 -12.21 1.56
C VAL A 212 11.44 -11.00 1.17
N ILE A 213 11.16 -9.86 1.78
CA ILE A 213 11.95 -8.64 1.55
C ILE A 213 13.06 -8.57 2.60
N PRO A 214 14.33 -8.66 2.21
CA PRO A 214 15.43 -8.60 3.16
C PRO A 214 15.63 -7.18 3.70
N ARG A 215 16.29 -7.05 4.85
CA ARG A 215 16.81 -5.74 5.28
C ARG A 215 17.84 -5.28 4.25
N ASN A 216 17.64 -4.08 3.71
CA ASN A 216 18.45 -3.56 2.62
C ASN A 216 18.62 -2.04 2.75
N VAL A 217 19.88 -1.57 2.79
CA VAL A 217 20.22 -0.15 2.94
C VAL A 217 19.73 0.67 1.73
N ARG A 218 19.81 0.11 0.52
CA ARG A 218 19.36 0.80 -0.70
C ARG A 218 17.87 1.11 -0.70
N LEU A 219 17.03 0.23 -0.13
CA LEU A 219 15.60 0.50 0.06
C LEU A 219 15.35 1.64 1.05
N ALA A 220 16.23 1.81 2.05
CA ALA A 220 16.13 2.89 3.03
C ALA A 220 16.63 4.23 2.48
N GLU A 221 17.63 4.23 1.60
CA GLU A 221 18.19 5.43 0.97
C GLU A 221 17.31 5.98 -0.16
N ALA A 222 16.69 5.11 -0.95
CA ALA A 222 15.94 5.45 -2.15
C ALA A 222 14.91 6.59 -1.96
N PRO A 223 14.13 6.67 -0.85
CA PRO A 223 13.18 7.77 -0.64
C PRO A 223 13.82 9.15 -0.58
N SER A 224 15.09 9.27 -0.14
CA SER A 224 15.81 10.55 -0.13
C SER A 224 16.13 11.09 -1.53
N TYR A 225 16.06 10.22 -2.53
CA TYR A 225 16.20 10.55 -3.95
C TYR A 225 14.85 10.66 -4.67
N GLY A 226 13.73 10.49 -3.94
CA GLY A 226 12.39 10.49 -4.53
C GLY A 226 12.15 9.30 -5.47
N LEU A 227 12.75 8.14 -5.19
CA LEU A 227 12.67 6.95 -6.05
C LEU A 227 12.33 5.70 -5.23
N PRO A 228 11.57 4.76 -5.80
CA PRO A 228 11.51 3.40 -5.29
C PRO A 228 12.88 2.71 -5.41
N GLY A 229 13.21 1.80 -4.49
CA GLY A 229 14.44 1.04 -4.54
C GLY A 229 14.61 0.22 -5.83
N VAL A 230 13.49 -0.27 -6.40
CA VAL A 230 13.46 -0.98 -7.69
C VAL A 230 14.02 -0.14 -8.84
N VAL A 231 13.88 1.20 -8.75
CA VAL A 231 14.39 2.16 -9.74
C VAL A 231 15.76 2.69 -9.32
N PHE A 232 15.94 2.97 -8.03
CA PHE A 232 17.15 3.58 -7.47
C PHE A 232 18.38 2.66 -7.61
N ASP A 233 18.24 1.39 -7.23
CA ASP A 233 19.29 0.37 -7.35
C ASP A 233 18.68 -0.99 -7.75
N PRO A 234 18.40 -1.17 -9.05
CA PRO A 234 17.76 -2.40 -9.56
C PRO A 234 18.53 -3.68 -9.29
N ALA A 235 19.84 -3.59 -9.06
CA ALA A 235 20.71 -4.74 -8.80
C ALA A 235 20.70 -5.17 -7.33
N SER A 236 20.22 -4.32 -6.42
CA SER A 236 20.15 -4.66 -5.00
C SER A 236 19.19 -5.82 -4.72
N ARG A 237 19.53 -6.63 -3.72
CA ARG A 237 18.66 -7.77 -3.31
C ARG A 237 17.25 -7.32 -2.94
N GLY A 238 17.13 -6.15 -2.28
CA GLY A 238 15.83 -5.60 -1.93
C GLY A 238 14.97 -5.26 -3.15
N ALA A 239 15.57 -4.65 -4.17
CA ALA A 239 14.89 -4.33 -5.42
C ALA A 239 14.46 -5.59 -6.17
N GLN A 240 15.34 -6.59 -6.30
CA GLN A 240 15.04 -7.86 -6.93
C GLN A 240 13.89 -8.60 -6.22
N SER A 241 13.92 -8.63 -4.87
CA SER A 241 12.83 -9.24 -4.09
C SER A 241 11.48 -8.55 -4.32
N PHE A 242 11.43 -7.23 -4.53
CA PHE A 242 10.18 -6.55 -4.87
C PHE A 242 9.69 -6.85 -6.28
N VAL A 243 10.58 -7.08 -7.25
CA VAL A 243 10.19 -7.54 -8.60
C VAL A 243 9.65 -8.97 -8.53
N GLU A 244 10.28 -9.86 -7.77
CA GLU A 244 9.78 -11.20 -7.48
C GLU A 244 8.40 -11.15 -6.80
N PHE A 245 8.23 -10.26 -5.83
CA PHE A 245 6.95 -10.06 -5.15
C PHE A 245 5.86 -9.58 -6.11
N ALA A 246 6.15 -8.66 -7.01
CA ALA A 246 5.22 -8.21 -8.04
C ALA A 246 4.79 -9.38 -8.96
N ALA A 247 5.72 -10.24 -9.35
CA ALA A 247 5.42 -11.44 -10.14
C ALA A 247 4.56 -12.44 -9.36
N GLU A 248 4.87 -12.68 -8.07
CA GLU A 248 4.05 -13.54 -7.18
C GLU A 248 2.61 -13.00 -7.04
N MET A 249 2.46 -11.68 -6.88
CA MET A 249 1.13 -11.03 -6.82
C MET A 249 0.31 -11.29 -8.07
N VAL A 250 0.90 -11.08 -9.26
CA VAL A 250 0.19 -11.33 -10.53
C VAL A 250 -0.20 -12.80 -10.68
N GLN A 251 0.68 -13.73 -10.29
CA GLN A 251 0.39 -15.17 -10.33
C GLN A 251 -0.77 -15.55 -9.40
N ARG A 252 -0.78 -15.06 -8.15
CA ARG A 252 -1.84 -15.34 -7.17
C ARG A 252 -3.21 -14.84 -7.65
N ILE A 253 -3.25 -13.66 -8.28
CA ILE A 253 -4.49 -13.08 -8.79
C ILE A 253 -5.04 -13.86 -9.99
N LYS A 254 -4.16 -14.44 -10.82
CA LYS A 254 -4.59 -15.28 -11.95
C LYS A 254 -5.09 -16.66 -11.52
N ALA A 255 -4.65 -17.14 -10.36
CA ALA A 255 -5.03 -18.44 -9.82
C ALA A 255 -6.30 -18.41 -8.96
N ALA A 256 -6.75 -17.21 -8.53
CA ALA A 256 -7.96 -16.98 -7.74
C ALA A 256 -9.17 -16.67 -8.62
#